data_6ddae803578a8baf29cddd127dd1485f
#
_entry.id   6ddae803578a8baf29cddd127dd1485f
#
_cell.length_a   1.000
_cell.length_b   1.000
_cell.length_c   1.000
_cell.angle_alpha   90.00
_cell.angle_beta   90.00
_cell.angle_gamma   90.00
#
_symmetry.space_group_name_H-M   'P 1'
#
loop_
_entity.id
_entity.type
_entity.pdbx_description
1 polymer ?
#
loop_
_entity_poly.entity_id
_entity_poly.type
_entity_poly.pdbx_seq_one_letter_code
_entity_poly.pdbx_strand_id
1 'polypeptide(L)'
;MRNKRVMWFYKNHHYIWYTYFFMLAFIPFTWWVVFFITPMIYGYIGYGFLNWWCHSGNEVKNSALANILTGGEGWHKNHHKRPHSWRIGLEWWQWDPAAWFIVLIKK
;
A
#
# COMPACT_ATOMS: atom_id res chain seq x y z
N MET A 1 0.07 18.14 -17.47
CA MET A 1 -0.71 17.22 -18.35
C MET A 1 -1.15 15.99 -17.55
N ARG A 2 -2.44 15.70 -17.48
CA ARG A 2 -2.92 14.47 -16.83
C ARG A 2 -2.64 13.27 -17.72
N ASN A 3 -1.94 12.26 -17.21
CA ASN A 3 -1.65 11.04 -17.94
C ASN A 3 -2.97 10.35 -18.38
N LYS A 4 -3.15 10.12 -19.68
CA LYS A 4 -4.38 9.53 -20.24
C LYS A 4 -4.71 8.16 -19.66
N ARG A 5 -3.69 7.32 -19.36
CA ARG A 5 -3.86 6.00 -18.75
C ARG A 5 -4.42 6.09 -17.31
N VAL A 6 -3.85 6.99 -16.50
CA VAL A 6 -4.32 7.23 -15.13
C VAL A 6 -5.76 7.75 -15.14
N MET A 7 -6.10 8.65 -16.06
CA MET A 7 -7.46 9.17 -16.21
C MET A 7 -8.45 8.08 -16.67
N TRP A 8 -8.01 7.13 -17.48
CA TRP A 8 -8.83 6.01 -17.89
C TRP A 8 -9.16 5.11 -16.70
N PHE A 9 -8.17 4.71 -15.89
CA PHE A 9 -8.38 3.95 -14.66
C PHE A 9 -9.29 4.68 -13.67
N TYR A 10 -9.09 5.96 -13.48
CA TYR A 10 -9.94 6.78 -12.60
C TYR A 10 -11.40 6.77 -13.05
N LYS A 11 -11.67 6.86 -14.35
CA LYS A 11 -13.04 6.84 -14.88
C LYS A 11 -13.68 5.46 -14.86
N ASN A 12 -12.89 4.40 -15.02
CA ASN A 12 -13.40 3.04 -15.24
C ASN A 12 -13.17 2.08 -14.04
N HIS A 13 -12.66 2.57 -12.90
CA HIS A 13 -12.35 1.73 -11.74
C HIS A 13 -13.55 0.89 -11.26
N HIS A 14 -14.77 1.42 -11.36
CA HIS A 14 -15.97 0.69 -10.96
C HIS A 14 -16.23 -0.54 -11.85
N TYR A 15 -15.96 -0.48 -13.17
CA TYR A 15 -16.05 -1.66 -14.05
C TYR A 15 -15.02 -2.72 -13.69
N ILE A 16 -13.81 -2.30 -13.31
CA ILE A 16 -12.76 -3.20 -12.85
C ILE A 16 -13.23 -3.94 -11.59
N TRP A 17 -13.81 -3.21 -10.62
CA TRP A 17 -14.37 -3.81 -9.41
C TRP A 17 -15.55 -4.73 -9.70
N TYR A 18 -16.49 -4.34 -10.55
CA TYR A 18 -17.61 -5.21 -10.93
C TYR A 18 -17.15 -6.49 -11.62
N THR A 19 -16.19 -6.39 -12.53
CA THR A 19 -15.59 -7.57 -13.19
C THR A 19 -14.90 -8.47 -12.17
N TYR A 20 -14.14 -7.90 -11.25
CA TYR A 20 -13.47 -8.64 -10.18
C TYR A 20 -14.48 -9.39 -9.29
N PHE A 21 -15.52 -8.72 -8.79
CA PHE A 21 -16.56 -9.35 -7.98
C PHE A 21 -17.35 -10.39 -8.75
N PHE A 22 -17.65 -10.14 -10.03
CA PHE A 22 -18.29 -11.12 -10.90
C PHE A 22 -17.45 -12.38 -11.05
N MET A 23 -16.15 -12.24 -11.31
CA MET A 23 -15.24 -13.39 -11.39
C MET A 23 -15.17 -14.16 -10.07
N LEU A 24 -15.17 -13.48 -8.93
CA LEU A 24 -15.16 -14.10 -7.61
C LEU A 24 -16.41 -14.97 -7.39
N ALA A 25 -17.58 -14.64 -7.97
CA ALA A 25 -18.80 -15.42 -7.82
C ALA A 25 -18.70 -16.85 -8.37
N PHE A 26 -17.74 -17.12 -9.27
CA PHE A 26 -17.52 -18.43 -9.89
C PHE A 26 -16.45 -19.28 -9.22
N ILE A 27 -15.81 -18.76 -8.16
CA ILE A 27 -14.76 -19.50 -7.45
C ILE A 27 -15.25 -20.02 -6.10
N PRO A 28 -14.69 -21.14 -5.59
CA PRO A 28 -15.04 -21.67 -4.27
C PRO A 28 -14.81 -20.66 -3.16
N PHE A 29 -15.60 -20.73 -2.09
CA PHE A 29 -15.53 -19.83 -0.93
C PHE A 29 -14.13 -19.73 -0.32
N THR A 30 -13.37 -20.84 -0.33
CA THR A 30 -11.97 -20.84 0.15
C THR A 30 -11.11 -19.77 -0.54
N TRP A 31 -11.29 -19.61 -1.85
CA TRP A 31 -10.56 -18.59 -2.61
C TRP A 31 -11.03 -17.17 -2.32
N TRP A 32 -12.30 -16.99 -1.94
CA TRP A 32 -12.79 -15.73 -1.41
C TRP A 32 -12.03 -15.30 -0.16
N VAL A 33 -11.78 -16.25 0.76
CA VAL A 33 -11.00 -15.99 1.97
C VAL A 33 -9.58 -15.56 1.59
N VAL A 34 -8.94 -16.28 0.68
CA VAL A 34 -7.54 -16.02 0.31
C VAL A 34 -7.39 -14.70 -0.47
N PHE A 35 -8.21 -14.48 -1.50
CA PHE A 35 -7.99 -13.36 -2.42
C PHE A 35 -8.73 -12.07 -2.07
N PHE A 36 -9.72 -12.14 -1.19
CA PHE A 36 -10.51 -10.98 -0.82
C PHE A 36 -10.45 -10.68 0.68
N ILE A 37 -10.87 -11.61 1.52
CA ILE A 37 -11.01 -11.38 2.96
C ILE A 37 -9.65 -11.17 3.61
N THR A 38 -8.69 -12.03 3.33
CA THR A 38 -7.34 -11.94 3.92
C THR A 38 -6.62 -10.63 3.55
N PRO A 39 -6.53 -10.22 2.28
CA PRO A 39 -5.94 -8.92 1.92
C PRO A 39 -6.69 -7.73 2.52
N MET A 40 -8.01 -7.79 2.61
CA MET A 40 -8.81 -6.73 3.21
C MET A 40 -8.52 -6.58 4.71
N ILE A 41 -8.48 -7.69 5.45
CA ILE A 41 -8.15 -7.70 6.88
C ILE A 41 -6.71 -7.22 7.08
N TYR A 42 -5.76 -7.74 6.30
CA TYR A 42 -4.36 -7.34 6.37
C TYR A 42 -4.18 -5.85 6.11
N GLY A 43 -4.82 -5.33 5.08
CA GLY A 43 -4.79 -3.90 4.75
C GLY A 43 -5.38 -3.04 5.87
N TYR A 44 -6.54 -3.42 6.39
CA TYR A 44 -7.21 -2.69 7.46
C TYR A 44 -6.39 -2.69 8.76
N ILE A 45 -5.91 -3.85 9.20
CA ILE A 45 -5.08 -3.97 10.41
C ILE A 45 -3.73 -3.28 10.18
N GLY A 46 -3.09 -3.49 9.04
CA GLY A 46 -1.80 -2.88 8.70
C GLY A 46 -1.85 -1.37 8.72
N TYR A 47 -2.85 -0.76 8.07
CA TYR A 47 -3.04 0.68 8.08
C TYR A 47 -3.42 1.23 9.46
N GLY A 48 -4.31 0.56 10.17
CA GLY A 48 -4.70 0.93 11.54
C GLY A 48 -3.51 0.88 12.49
N PHE A 49 -2.75 -0.23 12.47
CA PHE A 49 -1.55 -0.39 13.26
C PHE A 49 -0.49 0.65 12.92
N LEU A 50 -0.21 0.88 11.62
CA LEU A 50 0.76 1.85 11.16
C LEU A 50 0.45 3.25 11.68
N ASN A 51 -0.79 3.69 11.49
CA ASN A 51 -1.22 5.00 11.95
C ASN A 51 -1.14 5.13 13.47
N TRP A 52 -1.70 4.18 14.20
CA TRP A 52 -1.64 4.18 15.65
C TRP A 52 -0.19 4.17 16.16
N TRP A 53 0.66 3.28 15.64
CA TRP A 53 2.04 3.14 16.11
C TRP A 53 2.93 4.32 15.73
N CYS A 54 2.87 4.77 14.50
CA CYS A 54 3.73 5.85 14.03
C CYS A 54 3.28 7.24 14.48
N HIS A 55 2.00 7.42 14.84
CA HIS A 55 1.46 8.66 15.39
C HIS A 55 1.26 8.62 16.91
N SER A 56 1.65 7.54 17.59
CA SER A 56 1.61 7.46 19.05
C SER A 56 2.69 8.36 19.67
N GLY A 57 2.28 9.54 20.18
CA GLY A 57 3.16 10.54 20.77
C GLY A 57 3.00 11.93 20.16
N ASN A 58 3.87 12.85 20.53
CA ASN A 58 3.78 14.25 20.08
C ASN A 58 4.30 14.47 18.64
N GLU A 59 5.02 13.49 18.08
CA GLU A 59 5.55 13.56 16.73
C GLU A 59 5.40 12.23 15.99
N VAL A 60 5.25 12.33 14.67
CA VAL A 60 5.30 11.16 13.78
C VAL A 60 6.69 10.56 13.82
N LYS A 61 6.77 9.23 13.94
CA LYS A 61 8.03 8.49 14.02
C LYS A 61 8.20 7.47 12.89
N ASN A 62 9.45 7.14 12.59
CA ASN A 62 9.82 6.00 11.78
C ASN A 62 9.89 4.75 12.67
N SER A 63 9.51 3.60 12.13
CA SER A 63 9.58 2.32 12.83
C SER A 63 9.97 1.21 11.87
N ALA A 64 11.11 0.55 12.15
CA ALA A 64 11.53 -0.63 11.38
C ALA A 64 10.56 -1.80 11.56
N LEU A 65 9.99 -1.99 12.76
CA LEU A 65 8.98 -3.00 13.02
C LEU A 65 7.72 -2.76 12.19
N ALA A 66 7.18 -1.53 12.20
CA ALA A 66 6.04 -1.18 11.37
C ALA A 66 6.37 -1.36 9.87
N ASN A 67 7.59 -1.06 9.45
CA ASN A 67 8.03 -1.22 8.07
C ASN A 67 8.01 -2.70 7.62
N ILE A 68 8.44 -3.63 8.49
CA ILE A 68 8.36 -5.07 8.25
C ILE A 68 6.90 -5.52 8.12
N LEU A 69 6.07 -5.15 9.09
CA LEU A 69 4.68 -5.60 9.17
C LEU A 69 3.79 -5.04 8.07
N THR A 70 4.11 -3.86 7.54
CA THR A 70 3.32 -3.19 6.49
C THR A 70 3.91 -3.32 5.09
N GLY A 71 5.04 -4.02 4.95
CA GLY A 71 5.69 -4.23 3.65
C GLY A 71 6.36 -2.99 3.07
N GLY A 72 6.74 -2.01 3.91
CA GLY A 72 7.52 -0.85 3.46
C GLY A 72 7.03 0.51 3.94
N GLU A 73 5.87 0.61 4.59
CA GLU A 73 5.26 1.91 4.96
C GLU A 73 5.76 2.48 6.31
N GLY A 74 6.64 1.76 7.01
CA GLY A 74 7.07 2.13 8.38
C GLY A 74 8.01 3.32 8.48
N TRP A 75 8.58 3.80 7.37
CA TRP A 75 9.34 5.06 7.34
C TRP A 75 8.41 6.28 7.28
N HIS A 76 7.41 6.28 8.15
CA HIS A 76 6.24 7.15 8.11
C HIS A 76 6.57 8.63 8.36
N LYS A 77 7.52 8.94 9.25
CA LYS A 77 8.04 10.31 9.43
C LYS A 77 8.69 10.85 8.15
N ASN A 78 9.39 10.00 7.40
CA ASN A 78 9.99 10.40 6.14
C ASN A 78 8.91 10.69 5.08
N HIS A 79 7.86 9.86 5.04
CA HIS A 79 6.70 10.08 4.19
C HIS A 79 6.04 11.45 4.49
N HIS A 80 5.80 11.78 5.76
CA HIS A 80 5.25 13.07 6.15
C HIS A 80 6.14 14.26 5.77
N LYS A 81 7.46 14.09 5.81
CA LYS A 81 8.41 15.13 5.36
C LYS A 81 8.42 15.32 3.85
N ARG A 82 8.16 14.26 3.09
CA ARG A 82 8.22 14.22 1.62
C ARG A 82 7.03 13.47 1.02
N PRO A 83 5.79 13.97 1.17
CA PRO A 83 4.56 13.25 0.83
C PRO A 83 4.42 12.90 -0.66
N HIS A 84 5.15 13.60 -1.55
CA HIS A 84 5.15 13.34 -2.99
C HIS A 84 6.28 12.40 -3.43
N SER A 85 7.14 11.96 -2.51
CA SER A 85 8.21 11.03 -2.84
C SER A 85 7.68 9.59 -2.91
N TRP A 86 8.00 8.90 -3.99
CA TRP A 86 7.76 7.47 -4.13
C TRP A 86 8.74 6.62 -3.31
N ARG A 87 9.85 7.22 -2.85
CA ARG A 87 10.85 6.60 -1.99
C ARG A 87 10.73 7.19 -0.58
N ILE A 88 10.47 6.34 0.39
CA ILE A 88 10.32 6.73 1.80
C ILE A 88 11.50 6.29 2.68
N GLY A 89 12.28 5.29 2.26
CA GLY A 89 13.58 4.97 2.86
C GLY A 89 14.64 5.97 2.40
N LEU A 90 15.00 6.94 3.24
CA LEU A 90 15.94 8.01 2.90
C LEU A 90 17.39 7.67 3.26
N GLU A 91 17.59 6.87 4.31
CA GLU A 91 18.90 6.42 4.75
C GLU A 91 19.29 5.10 4.10
N TRP A 92 20.58 4.82 3.96
CA TRP A 92 21.07 3.61 3.28
C TRP A 92 20.63 2.30 3.95
N TRP A 93 20.40 2.31 5.25
CA TRP A 93 19.92 1.16 6.04
C TRP A 93 18.39 1.05 6.11
N GLN A 94 17.69 2.06 5.64
CA GLN A 94 16.23 2.07 5.56
C GLN A 94 15.78 1.31 4.32
N TRP A 95 15.57 0.02 4.45
CA TRP A 95 15.08 -0.78 3.35
C TRP A 95 13.65 -0.40 2.96
N ASP A 96 13.44 -0.28 1.65
CA ASP A 96 12.22 0.23 1.05
C ASP A 96 11.88 -0.66 -0.15
N PRO A 97 11.21 -1.82 0.11
CA PRO A 97 10.91 -2.79 -0.95
C PRO A 97 9.99 -2.22 -2.02
N ALA A 98 9.08 -1.33 -1.67
CA ALA A 98 8.20 -0.66 -2.63
C ALA A 98 9.02 0.20 -3.62
N ALA A 99 9.98 0.97 -3.11
CA ALA A 99 10.88 1.75 -3.95
C ALA A 99 11.75 0.87 -4.86
N TRP A 100 12.26 -0.25 -4.36
CA TRP A 100 13.03 -1.19 -5.17
C TRP A 100 12.20 -1.79 -6.30
N PHE A 101 10.95 -2.17 -6.02
CA PHE A 101 10.03 -2.64 -7.04
C PHE A 101 9.74 -1.58 -8.10
N ILE A 102 9.50 -0.32 -7.68
CA ILE A 102 9.30 0.80 -8.61
C ILE A 102 10.51 0.99 -9.52
N VAL A 103 11.74 0.93 -8.97
CA VAL A 103 12.97 1.03 -9.77
C VAL A 103 13.05 -0.10 -10.80
N LEU A 104 12.66 -1.32 -10.42
CA LEU A 104 12.71 -2.49 -11.29
C LEU A 104 11.75 -2.36 -12.50
N ILE A 105 10.56 -1.82 -12.28
CA ILE A 105 9.53 -1.69 -13.33
C ILE A 105 9.54 -0.34 -14.07
N LYS A 106 10.28 0.62 -13.56
CA LYS A 106 10.42 1.95 -14.17
C LYS A 106 11.43 1.87 -15.32
N LYS A 107 10.92 1.65 -16.49
CA LYS A 107 11.67 1.82 -17.75
C LYS A 107 11.44 3.21 -18.34
#